data_944bea6431d2683e995276ca46adc5a8
#
_entry.id   944bea6431d2683e995276ca46adc5a8
#
_cell.length_a   1.000
_cell.length_b   1.000
_cell.length_c   1.000
_cell.angle_alpha   90.00
_cell.angle_beta   90.00
_cell.angle_gamma   90.00
#
_symmetry.space_group_name_H-M   'P 1'
#
loop_
_entity.id
_entity.type
_entity.pdbx_description
1 polymer ?
#
loop_
_entity_poly.entity_id
_entity_poly.type
_entity_poly.pdbx_seq_one_letter_code
_entity_poly.pdbx_strand_id
1 'polypeptide(L)'
;LTPAPDGHVPRDGHSAAPRARLAELIVAGADQEDFGSLALGDDTLDMIRDQFRRFANDKVAPHAHDWHRDDALIPMAVIDEMAELGVFGLTVPEDFGGLGMGKMAMCVVTEELSRAYIGVGSLSTRSEIAAELIRLGGTPAQRESWLPRIASGEILPTAVFTEPGTGPDLANLKTRAVRD
;
A
#
# COMPACT_ATOMS: atom_id res chain seq x y z
N LEU A 1 19.79 -1.21 13.63
CA LEU A 1 20.14 -1.08 15.05
C LEU A 1 20.48 -2.45 15.57
N THR A 2 21.76 -2.76 15.74
CA THR A 2 22.22 -3.98 16.39
C THR A 2 21.93 -3.84 17.90
N PRO A 3 21.22 -4.79 18.52
CA PRO A 3 21.01 -4.75 19.97
C PRO A 3 22.36 -4.80 20.69
N ALA A 4 22.47 -4.02 21.77
CA ALA A 4 23.64 -4.08 22.63
C ALA A 4 23.78 -5.49 23.25
N PRO A 5 24.99 -5.95 23.59
CA PRO A 5 25.24 -7.31 24.07
C PRO A 5 24.47 -7.68 25.34
N ASP A 6 23.98 -6.72 26.08
CA ASP A 6 23.21 -6.86 27.34
C ASP A 6 21.67 -6.80 27.14
N GLY A 7 21.19 -6.79 25.89
CA GLY A 7 19.77 -6.66 25.58
C GLY A 7 19.18 -5.30 25.90
N HIS A 8 19.99 -4.31 26.28
CA HIS A 8 19.52 -2.97 26.57
C HIS A 8 19.29 -2.18 25.29
N VAL A 9 18.04 -1.81 25.01
CA VAL A 9 17.72 -0.86 23.93
C VAL A 9 18.15 0.52 24.41
N PRO A 10 19.05 1.22 23.68
CA PRO A 10 19.47 2.57 24.08
C PRO A 10 18.25 3.47 24.22
N ARG A 11 18.04 3.99 25.45
CA ARG A 11 16.96 4.95 25.74
C ARG A 11 17.33 6.39 25.42
N ASP A 12 18.44 6.61 24.73
CA ASP A 12 18.98 7.94 24.44
C ASP A 12 18.01 8.81 23.65
N GLY A 13 17.16 8.20 22.80
CA GLY A 13 16.09 8.90 22.08
C GLY A 13 15.03 9.53 22.97
N HIS A 14 14.91 9.11 24.23
CA HIS A 14 13.95 9.65 25.21
C HIS A 14 14.55 10.69 26.16
N SER A 15 15.85 10.97 26.05
CA SER A 15 16.51 12.01 26.85
C SER A 15 16.10 13.42 26.40
N ALA A 16 16.41 14.44 27.20
CA ALA A 16 16.03 15.81 26.92
C ALA A 16 16.66 16.37 25.63
N ALA A 17 17.91 16.01 25.34
CA ALA A 17 18.62 16.53 24.19
C ALA A 17 18.05 16.06 22.82
N PRO A 18 17.80 14.77 22.55
CA PRO A 18 17.10 14.33 21.36
C PRO A 18 15.69 14.90 21.21
N ARG A 19 14.95 15.05 22.32
CA ARG A 19 13.61 15.67 22.28
C ARG A 19 13.68 17.15 21.89
N ALA A 20 14.62 17.90 22.45
CA ALA A 20 14.85 19.29 22.08
C ALA A 20 15.21 19.41 20.59
N ARG A 21 16.11 18.53 20.11
CA ARG A 21 16.48 18.49 18.69
C ARG A 21 15.29 18.14 17.78
N LEU A 22 14.44 17.20 18.19
CA LEU A 22 13.24 16.86 17.44
C LEU A 22 12.27 18.06 17.41
N ALA A 23 12.08 18.74 18.52
CA ALA A 23 11.23 19.94 18.58
C ALA A 23 11.76 21.06 17.65
N GLU A 24 13.07 21.30 17.62
CA GLU A 24 13.68 22.26 16.69
C GLU A 24 13.40 21.87 15.22
N LEU A 25 13.53 20.60 14.86
CA LEU A 25 13.27 20.11 13.50
C LEU A 25 11.79 20.26 13.14
N ILE A 26 10.87 19.96 14.06
CA ILE A 26 9.44 20.15 13.86
C ILE A 26 9.11 21.62 13.63
N VAL A 27 9.66 22.52 14.46
CA VAL A 27 9.43 23.96 14.30
C VAL A 27 10.01 24.47 12.97
N ALA A 28 11.23 24.04 12.61
CA ALA A 28 11.87 24.43 11.35
C ALA A 28 11.15 23.91 10.11
N GLY A 29 10.42 22.80 10.24
CA GLY A 29 9.63 22.19 9.16
C GLY A 29 8.13 22.46 9.23
N ALA A 30 7.66 23.35 10.13
CA ALA A 30 6.23 23.54 10.38
C ALA A 30 5.42 24.02 9.15
N ASP A 31 6.08 24.72 8.25
CA ASP A 31 5.49 25.22 7.00
C ASP A 31 5.69 24.26 5.81
N GLN A 32 6.33 23.10 6.05
CA GLN A 32 6.58 22.11 5.01
C GLN A 32 5.50 21.00 5.08
N GLU A 33 5.03 20.55 3.93
CA GLU A 33 4.11 19.41 3.86
C GLU A 33 4.77 18.09 4.28
N ASP A 34 6.12 18.06 4.28
CA ASP A 34 6.94 16.89 4.60
C ASP A 34 7.90 17.16 5.75
N PHE A 35 7.93 16.25 6.73
CA PHE A 35 8.92 16.23 7.79
C PHE A 35 10.03 15.21 7.50
N GLY A 36 11.21 15.71 7.16
CA GLY A 36 12.41 14.90 6.99
C GLY A 36 12.47 14.13 5.67
N SER A 37 13.45 13.26 5.57
CA SER A 37 13.64 12.37 4.44
C SER A 37 13.07 10.99 4.76
N LEU A 38 12.34 10.38 3.83
CA LEU A 38 11.93 8.98 3.94
C LEU A 38 13.12 8.02 3.85
N ALA A 39 14.32 8.55 3.54
CA ALA A 39 15.56 7.79 3.42
C ALA A 39 15.42 6.58 2.48
N LEU A 40 14.62 6.69 1.42
CA LEU A 40 14.40 5.61 0.45
C LEU A 40 15.68 5.29 -0.32
N GLY A 41 16.57 6.29 -0.52
CA GLY A 41 17.84 6.12 -1.22
C GLY A 41 17.70 5.72 -2.68
N ASP A 42 16.54 6.01 -3.29
CA ASP A 42 16.18 5.63 -4.65
C ASP A 42 15.34 6.75 -5.27
N ASP A 43 15.89 7.43 -6.25
CA ASP A 43 15.24 8.55 -6.95
C ASP A 43 13.94 8.12 -7.65
N THR A 44 13.84 6.85 -8.07
CA THR A 44 12.63 6.31 -8.68
C THR A 44 11.50 6.23 -7.66
N LEU A 45 11.78 5.76 -6.45
CA LEU A 45 10.80 5.71 -5.37
C LEU A 45 10.36 7.12 -4.95
N ASP A 46 11.27 8.09 -4.93
CA ASP A 46 10.93 9.48 -4.64
C ASP A 46 10.03 10.08 -5.73
N MET A 47 10.29 9.81 -7.02
CA MET A 47 9.40 10.24 -8.11
C MET A 47 8.01 9.60 -8.02
N ILE A 48 7.94 8.31 -7.71
CA ILE A 48 6.69 7.57 -7.50
C ILE A 48 5.90 8.21 -6.35
N ARG A 49 6.57 8.44 -5.21
CA ARG A 49 5.95 9.11 -4.06
C ARG A 49 5.34 10.44 -4.45
N ASP A 50 6.11 11.30 -5.12
CA ASP A 50 5.66 12.64 -5.50
C ASP A 50 4.50 12.61 -6.50
N GLN A 51 4.49 11.64 -7.41
CA GLN A 51 3.38 11.42 -8.35
C GLN A 51 2.09 11.04 -7.59
N PHE A 52 2.17 10.03 -6.73
CA PHE A 52 0.99 9.56 -6.00
C PHE A 52 0.53 10.53 -4.92
N ARG A 53 1.44 11.32 -4.35
CA ARG A 53 1.10 12.43 -3.46
C ARG A 53 0.26 13.48 -4.18
N ARG A 54 0.68 13.91 -5.38
CA ARG A 54 -0.11 14.85 -6.19
C ARG A 54 -1.48 14.29 -6.52
N PHE A 55 -1.54 13.07 -7.05
CA PHE A 55 -2.82 12.40 -7.32
C PHE A 55 -3.72 12.35 -6.08
N ALA A 56 -3.19 11.92 -4.95
CA ALA A 56 -3.93 11.81 -3.70
C ALA A 56 -4.45 13.16 -3.20
N ASN A 57 -3.63 14.22 -3.28
CA ASN A 57 -4.01 15.57 -2.87
C ASN A 57 -5.07 16.18 -3.80
N ASP A 58 -4.96 15.96 -5.11
CA ASP A 58 -5.81 16.61 -6.10
C ASP A 58 -7.14 15.89 -6.30
N LYS A 59 -7.14 14.56 -6.24
CA LYS A 59 -8.28 13.73 -6.65
C LYS A 59 -8.98 13.02 -5.48
N VAL A 60 -8.31 12.82 -4.36
CA VAL A 60 -8.82 12.01 -3.26
C VAL A 60 -9.12 12.87 -2.03
N ALA A 61 -8.12 13.58 -1.52
CA ALA A 61 -8.23 14.32 -0.26
C ALA A 61 -9.40 15.33 -0.21
N PRO A 62 -9.72 16.09 -1.28
CA PRO A 62 -10.81 17.04 -1.25
C PRO A 62 -12.19 16.41 -1.03
N HIS A 63 -12.33 15.11 -1.35
CA HIS A 63 -13.60 14.39 -1.31
C HIS A 63 -13.68 13.34 -0.19
N ALA A 64 -12.55 12.98 0.40
CA ALA A 64 -12.43 11.87 1.35
C ALA A 64 -13.38 12.00 2.55
N HIS A 65 -13.52 13.22 3.09
CA HIS A 65 -14.39 13.48 4.23
C HIS A 65 -15.87 13.26 3.89
N ASP A 66 -16.32 13.72 2.73
CA ASP A 66 -17.71 13.58 2.29
C ASP A 66 -18.00 12.11 1.98
N TRP A 67 -17.12 11.41 1.29
CA TRP A 67 -17.29 9.97 1.04
C TRP A 67 -17.43 9.17 2.35
N HIS A 68 -16.59 9.51 3.34
CA HIS A 68 -16.66 8.84 4.65
C HIS A 68 -17.95 9.16 5.39
N ARG A 69 -18.33 10.44 5.47
CA ARG A 69 -19.53 10.88 6.21
C ARG A 69 -20.82 10.33 5.62
N ASP A 70 -20.89 10.28 4.29
CA ASP A 70 -22.10 9.90 3.56
C ASP A 70 -22.14 8.40 3.23
N ASP A 71 -21.17 7.61 3.74
CA ASP A 71 -21.00 6.17 3.44
C ASP A 71 -20.97 5.89 1.93
N ALA A 72 -20.37 6.80 1.18
CA ALA A 72 -20.35 6.76 -0.26
C ALA A 72 -19.27 5.83 -0.81
N LEU A 73 -19.56 5.21 -1.95
CA LEU A 73 -18.54 4.45 -2.68
C LEU A 73 -17.49 5.40 -3.30
N ILE A 74 -16.25 4.94 -3.37
CA ILE A 74 -15.20 5.62 -4.14
C ILE A 74 -15.65 5.64 -5.62
N PRO A 75 -15.68 6.82 -6.28
CA PRO A 75 -16.10 6.91 -7.67
C PRO A 75 -15.23 6.07 -8.61
N MET A 76 -15.86 5.40 -9.58
CA MET A 76 -15.12 4.60 -10.56
C MET A 76 -14.07 5.43 -11.31
N ALA A 77 -14.33 6.70 -11.59
CA ALA A 77 -13.35 7.57 -12.25
C ALA A 77 -12.02 7.69 -11.48
N VAL A 78 -12.05 7.66 -10.15
CA VAL A 78 -10.83 7.63 -9.32
C VAL A 78 -10.11 6.29 -9.46
N ILE A 79 -10.87 5.20 -9.50
CA ILE A 79 -10.33 3.85 -9.65
C ILE A 79 -9.73 3.67 -11.05
N ASP A 80 -10.39 4.17 -12.08
CA ASP A 80 -9.91 4.14 -13.46
C ASP A 80 -8.58 4.92 -13.60
N GLU A 81 -8.50 6.11 -13.00
CA GLU A 81 -7.26 6.91 -12.99
C GLU A 81 -6.13 6.20 -12.20
N MET A 82 -6.44 5.50 -11.10
CA MET A 82 -5.48 4.63 -10.40
C MET A 82 -4.98 3.48 -11.29
N ALA A 83 -5.86 2.88 -12.08
CA ALA A 83 -5.50 1.84 -13.03
C ALA A 83 -4.56 2.37 -14.12
N GLU A 84 -4.86 3.54 -14.69
CA GLU A 84 -4.01 4.21 -15.67
C GLU A 84 -2.63 4.56 -15.11
N LEU A 85 -2.54 4.89 -13.81
CA LEU A 85 -1.29 5.12 -13.10
C LEU A 85 -0.53 3.82 -12.74
N GLY A 86 -1.10 2.66 -13.05
CA GLY A 86 -0.47 1.35 -12.83
C GLY A 86 -0.52 0.85 -11.38
N VAL A 87 -1.37 1.43 -10.53
CA VAL A 87 -1.47 1.08 -9.10
C VAL A 87 -1.67 -0.41 -8.86
N PHE A 88 -2.53 -1.04 -9.66
CA PHE A 88 -2.91 -2.45 -9.47
C PHE A 88 -1.88 -3.45 -10.01
N GLY A 89 -0.98 -2.98 -10.87
CA GLY A 89 0.09 -3.77 -11.49
C GLY A 89 1.48 -3.54 -10.92
N LEU A 90 1.65 -2.74 -9.86
CA LEU A 90 2.96 -2.33 -9.34
C LEU A 90 3.93 -3.51 -9.14
N THR A 91 3.48 -4.56 -8.48
CA THR A 91 4.32 -5.73 -8.14
C THR A 91 4.08 -6.95 -9.04
N VAL A 92 3.11 -6.86 -9.94
CA VAL A 92 2.88 -7.91 -10.94
C VAL A 92 4.04 -7.92 -11.92
N PRO A 93 4.61 -9.10 -12.26
CA PRO A 93 5.70 -9.18 -13.23
C PRO A 93 5.32 -8.59 -14.60
N GLU A 94 6.32 -8.04 -15.31
CA GLU A 94 6.15 -7.45 -16.63
C GLU A 94 5.59 -8.44 -17.65
N ASP A 95 5.96 -9.73 -17.56
CA ASP A 95 5.42 -10.81 -18.40
C ASP A 95 3.89 -10.95 -18.34
N PHE A 96 3.29 -10.43 -17.28
CA PHE A 96 1.84 -10.38 -17.07
C PHE A 96 1.27 -8.96 -17.17
N GLY A 97 2.00 -8.02 -17.77
CA GLY A 97 1.54 -6.66 -17.99
C GLY A 97 1.62 -5.75 -16.77
N GLY A 98 2.30 -6.17 -15.71
CA GLY A 98 2.60 -5.35 -14.54
C GLY A 98 3.86 -4.51 -14.70
N LEU A 99 4.24 -3.79 -13.64
CA LEU A 99 5.44 -2.95 -13.61
C LEU A 99 6.65 -3.67 -12.99
N GLY A 100 6.49 -4.87 -12.44
CA GLY A 100 7.56 -5.68 -11.85
C GLY A 100 8.31 -5.01 -10.69
N MET A 101 7.73 -3.99 -10.07
CA MET A 101 8.39 -3.23 -9.01
C MET A 101 8.46 -4.00 -7.69
N GLY A 102 9.38 -3.59 -6.82
CA GLY A 102 9.53 -4.19 -5.50
C GLY A 102 8.42 -3.78 -4.53
N LYS A 103 8.31 -4.52 -3.43
CA LYS A 103 7.33 -4.24 -2.35
C LYS A 103 7.48 -2.84 -1.74
N MET A 104 8.67 -2.24 -1.80
CA MET A 104 8.89 -0.87 -1.33
C MET A 104 8.06 0.14 -2.15
N ALA A 105 8.00 0.00 -3.47
CA ALA A 105 7.17 0.86 -4.31
C ALA A 105 5.69 0.76 -3.94
N MET A 106 5.21 -0.47 -3.70
CA MET A 106 3.84 -0.69 -3.23
C MET A 106 3.58 -0.02 -1.87
N CYS A 107 4.52 -0.09 -0.93
CA CYS A 107 4.39 0.58 0.37
C CYS A 107 4.32 2.11 0.21
N VAL A 108 5.19 2.69 -0.62
CA VAL A 108 5.21 4.14 -0.89
C VAL A 108 3.87 4.61 -1.49
N VAL A 109 3.38 3.90 -2.50
CA VAL A 109 2.09 4.23 -3.13
C VAL A 109 0.92 4.09 -2.15
N THR A 110 0.89 2.99 -1.40
CA THR A 110 -0.16 2.74 -0.41
C THR A 110 -0.16 3.80 0.70
N GLU A 111 1.02 4.24 1.15
CA GLU A 111 1.16 5.30 2.15
C GLU A 111 0.56 6.62 1.65
N GLU A 112 0.94 7.08 0.45
CA GLU A 112 0.44 8.34 -0.09
C GLU A 112 -1.06 8.31 -0.37
N LEU A 113 -1.59 7.23 -0.92
CA LEU A 113 -3.02 7.07 -1.14
C LEU A 113 -3.80 7.00 0.17
N SER A 114 -3.27 6.26 1.17
CA SER A 114 -3.91 6.10 2.48
C SER A 114 -3.88 7.37 3.31
N ARG A 115 -2.86 8.21 3.15
CA ARG A 115 -2.76 9.53 3.78
C ARG A 115 -3.95 10.41 3.39
N ALA A 116 -4.37 10.36 2.14
CA ALA A 116 -5.55 11.08 1.66
C ALA A 116 -6.86 10.39 2.07
N TYR A 117 -6.98 9.09 1.82
CA TYR A 117 -8.12 8.27 2.23
C TYR A 117 -7.76 6.78 2.28
N ILE A 118 -7.84 6.19 3.47
CA ILE A 118 -7.46 4.78 3.67
C ILE A 118 -8.26 3.80 2.79
N GLY A 119 -9.51 4.14 2.45
CA GLY A 119 -10.34 3.36 1.54
C GLY A 119 -9.71 3.23 0.15
N VAL A 120 -9.12 4.32 -0.38
CA VAL A 120 -8.41 4.33 -1.66
C VAL A 120 -7.10 3.55 -1.55
N GLY A 121 -6.30 3.80 -0.52
CA GLY A 121 -5.03 3.09 -0.32
C GLY A 121 -5.19 1.58 -0.17
N SER A 122 -6.30 1.12 0.42
CA SER A 122 -6.55 -0.31 0.60
C SER A 122 -6.86 -1.06 -0.71
N LEU A 123 -7.24 -0.37 -1.79
CA LEU A 123 -7.55 -1.01 -3.08
C LEU A 123 -6.29 -1.63 -3.70
N SER A 124 -5.16 -0.92 -3.69
CA SER A 124 -3.89 -1.43 -4.21
C SER A 124 -3.43 -2.68 -3.45
N THR A 125 -3.52 -2.65 -2.13
CA THR A 125 -3.11 -3.75 -1.26
C THR A 125 -3.94 -5.02 -1.51
N ARG A 126 -5.24 -4.88 -1.73
CA ARG A 126 -6.12 -6.04 -2.01
C ARG A 126 -5.75 -6.72 -3.33
N SER A 127 -5.54 -5.92 -4.37
CA SER A 127 -5.12 -6.43 -5.69
C SER A 127 -3.76 -7.10 -5.62
N GLU A 128 -2.82 -6.52 -4.88
CA GLU A 128 -1.48 -7.08 -4.67
C GLU A 128 -1.54 -8.43 -3.95
N ILE A 129 -2.30 -8.55 -2.86
CA ILE A 129 -2.47 -9.82 -2.13
C ILE A 129 -3.02 -10.90 -3.06
N ALA A 130 -4.06 -10.60 -3.83
CA ALA A 130 -4.66 -11.57 -4.74
C ALA A 130 -3.70 -11.96 -5.87
N ALA A 131 -3.01 -11.00 -6.47
CA ALA A 131 -2.00 -11.26 -7.50
C ALA A 131 -0.87 -12.15 -6.97
N GLU A 132 -0.38 -11.89 -5.76
CA GLU A 132 0.68 -12.68 -5.14
C GLU A 132 0.23 -14.13 -4.83
N LEU A 133 -0.99 -14.31 -4.35
CA LEU A 133 -1.56 -15.65 -4.13
C LEU A 133 -1.65 -16.43 -5.45
N ILE A 134 -2.11 -15.80 -6.53
CA ILE A 134 -2.20 -16.43 -7.85
C ILE A 134 -0.79 -16.69 -8.42
N ARG A 135 0.13 -15.75 -8.25
CA ARG A 135 1.51 -15.88 -8.73
C ARG A 135 2.22 -17.07 -8.08
N LEU A 136 2.06 -17.24 -6.76
CA LEU A 136 2.74 -18.30 -6.00
C LEU A 136 2.01 -19.66 -6.07
N GLY A 137 0.69 -19.66 -5.95
CA GLY A 137 -0.11 -20.88 -5.82
C GLY A 137 -0.90 -21.28 -7.07
N GLY A 138 -1.06 -20.37 -8.03
CA GLY A 138 -1.86 -20.62 -9.24
C GLY A 138 -1.17 -21.52 -10.25
N THR A 139 -1.95 -22.22 -11.05
CA THR A 139 -1.47 -22.94 -12.27
C THR A 139 -1.00 -21.92 -13.32
N PRO A 140 -0.19 -22.33 -14.32
CA PRO A 140 0.18 -21.45 -15.44
C PRO A 140 -1.05 -20.80 -16.10
N ALA A 141 -2.08 -21.58 -16.41
CA ALA A 141 -3.30 -21.07 -17.02
C ALA A 141 -4.04 -20.03 -16.14
N GLN A 142 -4.02 -20.21 -14.83
CA GLN A 142 -4.60 -19.23 -13.90
C GLN A 142 -3.78 -17.94 -13.88
N ARG A 143 -2.45 -18.03 -13.87
CA ARG A 143 -1.58 -16.84 -13.91
C ARG A 143 -1.79 -16.06 -15.21
N GLU A 144 -1.80 -16.72 -16.35
CA GLU A 144 -2.03 -16.12 -17.66
C GLU A 144 -3.42 -15.48 -17.77
N SER A 145 -4.44 -16.08 -17.16
CA SER A 145 -5.82 -15.57 -17.22
C SER A 145 -6.07 -14.40 -16.28
N TRP A 146 -5.49 -14.42 -15.05
CA TRP A 146 -5.89 -13.48 -14.00
C TRP A 146 -4.93 -12.34 -13.80
N LEU A 147 -3.61 -12.58 -13.86
CA LEU A 147 -2.62 -11.55 -13.53
C LEU A 147 -2.70 -10.32 -14.45
N PRO A 148 -2.85 -10.46 -15.79
CA PRO A 148 -2.96 -9.29 -16.67
C PRO A 148 -4.20 -8.44 -16.37
N ARG A 149 -5.32 -9.07 -16.04
CA ARG A 149 -6.57 -8.40 -15.74
C ARG A 149 -6.55 -7.69 -14.38
N ILE A 150 -5.81 -8.25 -13.42
CA ILE A 150 -5.55 -7.58 -12.14
C ILE A 150 -4.62 -6.39 -12.38
N ALA A 151 -3.52 -6.58 -13.10
CA ALA A 151 -2.53 -5.55 -13.36
C ALA A 151 -3.12 -4.32 -14.07
N SER A 152 -4.03 -4.54 -15.00
CA SER A 152 -4.73 -3.48 -15.74
C SER A 152 -5.86 -2.82 -14.94
N GLY A 153 -6.25 -3.35 -13.80
CA GLY A 153 -7.43 -2.89 -13.05
C GLY A 153 -8.78 -3.31 -13.64
N GLU A 154 -8.79 -4.14 -14.70
CA GLU A 154 -10.04 -4.71 -15.27
C GLU A 154 -10.86 -5.45 -14.22
N ILE A 155 -10.17 -6.12 -13.31
CA ILE A 155 -10.76 -6.77 -12.15
C ILE A 155 -10.09 -6.28 -10.87
N LEU A 156 -10.92 -6.00 -9.87
CA LEU A 156 -10.50 -5.61 -8.53
C LEU A 156 -10.80 -6.76 -7.56
N PRO A 157 -9.86 -7.67 -7.35
CA PRO A 157 -10.08 -8.80 -6.46
C PRO A 157 -10.06 -8.39 -5.01
N THR A 158 -10.62 -9.25 -4.16
CA THR A 158 -10.44 -9.15 -2.72
C THR A 158 -10.07 -10.50 -2.15
N ALA A 159 -9.25 -10.49 -1.10
CA ALA A 159 -8.91 -11.69 -0.35
C ALA A 159 -9.78 -11.76 0.90
N VAL A 160 -10.53 -12.85 1.04
CA VAL A 160 -11.43 -13.09 2.19
C VAL A 160 -10.87 -14.25 3.00
N PHE A 161 -10.22 -13.93 4.11
CA PHE A 161 -9.55 -14.93 4.94
C PHE A 161 -10.30 -15.29 6.22
N THR A 162 -11.05 -14.33 6.80
CA THR A 162 -11.67 -14.52 8.10
C THR A 162 -12.87 -15.46 8.01
N GLU A 163 -12.87 -16.49 8.84
CA GLU A 163 -13.98 -17.43 9.04
C GLU A 163 -14.53 -17.29 10.46
N PRO A 164 -15.76 -17.77 10.76
CA PRO A 164 -16.34 -17.68 12.10
C PRO A 164 -15.46 -18.26 13.22
N GLY A 165 -14.67 -19.29 12.89
CA GLY A 165 -13.76 -19.96 13.84
C GLY A 165 -12.28 -19.60 13.68
N THR A 166 -11.92 -18.73 12.75
CA THR A 166 -10.52 -18.45 12.39
C THR A 166 -10.34 -16.98 12.01
N GLY A 167 -9.64 -16.22 12.84
CA GLY A 167 -9.25 -14.83 12.56
C GLY A 167 -7.79 -14.77 12.08
N PRO A 168 -6.82 -14.56 13.00
CA PRO A 168 -5.42 -14.37 12.62
C PRO A 168 -4.70 -15.67 12.25
N ASP A 169 -5.27 -16.83 12.56
CA ASP A 169 -4.66 -18.14 12.31
C ASP A 169 -5.02 -18.67 10.91
N LEU A 170 -4.36 -18.13 9.89
CA LEU A 170 -4.61 -18.49 8.49
C LEU A 170 -4.25 -19.95 8.17
N ALA A 171 -3.41 -20.60 8.98
CA ALA A 171 -3.04 -22.01 8.78
C ALA A 171 -4.21 -22.96 9.07
N ASN A 172 -5.20 -22.53 9.86
CA ASN A 172 -6.36 -23.31 10.25
C ASN A 172 -7.64 -22.98 9.45
N LEU A 173 -7.53 -22.34 8.29
CA LEU A 173 -8.66 -22.10 7.38
C LEU A 173 -9.29 -23.43 6.96
N LYS A 174 -10.61 -23.49 7.02
CA LYS A 174 -11.42 -24.68 6.69
C LYS A 174 -12.17 -24.55 5.37
N THR A 175 -12.31 -23.33 4.86
CA THR A 175 -12.92 -23.07 3.56
C THR A 175 -12.17 -23.82 2.47
N ARG A 176 -12.90 -24.55 1.66
CA ARG A 176 -12.37 -25.36 0.56
C ARG A 176 -13.31 -25.33 -0.64
N ALA A 177 -12.74 -25.41 -1.83
CA ALA A 177 -13.49 -25.65 -3.05
C ALA A 177 -13.64 -27.17 -3.27
N VAL A 178 -14.85 -27.61 -3.59
CA VAL A 178 -15.15 -29.00 -3.98
C VAL A 178 -15.61 -28.97 -5.43
N ARG A 179 -15.05 -29.87 -6.25
CA ARG A 179 -15.46 -29.99 -7.65
C ARG A 179 -16.75 -30.81 -7.70
N ASP A 180 -17.77 -30.27 -8.38
CA ASP A 180 -19.02 -30.98 -8.68
C ASP A 180 -18.81 -32.05 -9.74
#